data_d94316bef48a7452b50a68a4ca8f919c
#
_entry.id   d94316bef48a7452b50a68a4ca8f919c
#
_cell.length_a   1.000
_cell.length_b   1.000
_cell.length_c   1.000
_cell.angle_alpha   90.00
_cell.angle_beta   90.00
_cell.angle_gamma   90.00
#
_symmetry.space_group_name_H-M   'P 1'
#
loop_
_entity.id
_entity.type
_entity.pdbx_description
1 polymer ?
#
loop_
_entity_poly.entity_id
_entity_poly.type
_entity_poly.pdbx_seq_one_letter_code
_entity_poly.pdbx_strand_id
1 'polypeptide(L)'
;MAVLAHPSLVLLFYLTAEWLGIKFEFMSIVSLIIFAVFYGAAVTARTKKLSVYWYYASFWSAIGWSMTLLLMAMPASVATEAVLLATLTWIVNGSALIAEGLPKKNILYFDSGVLLVLCGILFAIHMLIAPIHDIVVPYLCSAAILSGAVMSWRWLGYAHIYTIAHLVLALAVFSLSTLVLALAGDNAMEILFLAEHSLMVIIGLVLGRRLITIWGAVGVTLALIYLLSGYAYALAILAGLSIITAVVIVVARGQRNKQKKVAKK
;
A
#
# COMPACT_ATOMS: atom_id res chain seq x y z
N MET A 1 -24.72 1.66 23.71
CA MET A 1 -25.94 2.22 23.10
C MET A 1 -25.64 3.23 21.99
N ALA A 2 -24.83 4.27 22.21
CA ALA A 2 -24.50 5.27 21.16
C ALA A 2 -23.88 4.68 19.89
N VAL A 3 -23.04 3.64 19.99
CA VAL A 3 -22.37 2.98 18.85
C VAL A 3 -23.36 2.24 17.94
N LEU A 4 -24.49 1.74 18.49
CA LEU A 4 -25.51 1.02 17.72
C LEU A 4 -26.56 1.96 17.09
N ALA A 5 -26.72 3.16 17.64
CA ALA A 5 -27.63 4.17 17.07
C ALA A 5 -27.10 4.78 15.76
N HIS A 6 -25.77 4.78 15.57
CA HIS A 6 -25.14 5.38 14.41
C HIS A 6 -25.50 4.65 13.08
N PRO A 7 -25.36 3.32 12.95
CA PRO A 7 -25.71 2.63 11.70
C PRO A 7 -27.17 2.81 11.30
N SER A 8 -28.07 2.82 12.29
CA SER A 8 -29.52 2.97 12.03
C SER A 8 -29.87 4.36 11.50
N LEU A 9 -29.25 5.40 12.02
CA LEU A 9 -29.43 6.76 11.52
C LEU A 9 -28.86 6.95 10.12
N VAL A 10 -27.69 6.35 9.82
CA VAL A 10 -27.11 6.39 8.47
C VAL A 10 -28.03 5.70 7.48
N LEU A 11 -28.48 4.50 7.82
CA LEU A 11 -29.43 3.75 6.97
C LEU A 11 -30.70 4.54 6.73
N LEU A 12 -31.26 5.16 7.77
CA LEU A 12 -32.46 5.97 7.66
C LEU A 12 -32.21 7.20 6.75
N PHE A 13 -31.06 7.86 6.92
CA PHE A 13 -30.69 9.00 6.08
C PHE A 13 -30.51 8.57 4.63
N TYR A 14 -29.83 7.43 4.38
CA TYR A 14 -29.66 6.87 3.04
C TYR A 14 -31.01 6.55 2.39
N LEU A 15 -31.88 5.78 3.07
CA LEU A 15 -33.20 5.45 2.54
C LEU A 15 -34.06 6.67 2.27
N THR A 16 -33.96 7.69 3.12
CA THR A 16 -34.64 8.98 2.90
C THR A 16 -34.08 9.73 1.69
N ALA A 17 -32.76 9.73 1.53
CA ALA A 17 -32.09 10.37 0.40
C ALA A 17 -32.43 9.66 -0.92
N GLU A 18 -32.44 8.33 -0.94
CA GLU A 18 -32.86 7.52 -2.09
C GLU A 18 -34.33 7.76 -2.43
N TRP A 19 -35.21 7.78 -1.43
CA TRP A 19 -36.63 8.08 -1.60
C TRP A 19 -36.88 9.48 -2.13
N LEU A 20 -36.07 10.47 -1.74
CA LEU A 20 -36.12 11.85 -2.24
C LEU A 20 -35.42 12.03 -3.58
N GLY A 21 -34.77 10.99 -4.14
CA GLY A 21 -34.03 11.08 -5.40
C GLY A 21 -32.80 12.00 -5.31
N ILE A 22 -32.15 12.07 -4.14
CA ILE A 22 -30.97 12.92 -3.93
C ILE A 22 -29.79 12.35 -4.73
N LYS A 23 -29.21 13.19 -5.57
CA LYS A 23 -28.09 12.81 -6.44
C LYS A 23 -26.79 12.56 -5.66
N PHE A 24 -25.92 11.74 -6.25
CA PHE A 24 -24.61 11.41 -5.67
C PHE A 24 -23.73 12.63 -5.39
N GLU A 25 -23.79 13.66 -6.24
CA GLU A 25 -23.06 14.91 -6.06
C GLU A 25 -23.39 15.56 -4.72
N PHE A 26 -24.68 15.60 -4.39
CA PHE A 26 -25.14 16.13 -3.11
C PHE A 26 -24.67 15.28 -1.92
N MET A 27 -24.71 13.97 -2.05
CA MET A 27 -24.24 13.04 -1.02
C MET A 27 -22.73 13.15 -0.77
N SER A 28 -21.95 13.40 -1.81
CA SER A 28 -20.51 13.65 -1.68
C SER A 28 -20.21 14.95 -0.91
N ILE A 29 -20.99 16.01 -1.17
CA ILE A 29 -20.88 17.27 -0.40
C ILE A 29 -21.29 17.04 1.05
N VAL A 30 -22.40 16.37 1.30
CA VAL A 30 -22.89 16.07 2.66
C VAL A 30 -21.88 15.25 3.43
N SER A 31 -21.23 14.26 2.80
CA SER A 31 -20.19 13.44 3.45
C SER A 31 -18.99 14.28 3.90
N LEU A 32 -18.55 15.24 3.09
CA LEU A 32 -17.49 16.20 3.46
C LEU A 32 -17.90 17.12 4.59
N ILE A 33 -19.12 17.64 4.56
CA ILE A 33 -19.65 18.50 5.65
C ILE A 33 -19.71 17.74 6.96
N ILE A 34 -20.24 16.51 6.93
CA ILE A 34 -20.30 15.63 8.11
C ILE A 34 -18.90 15.37 8.66
N PHE A 35 -17.95 15.03 7.78
CA PHE A 35 -16.56 14.87 8.20
C PHE A 35 -16.04 16.14 8.89
N ALA A 36 -16.20 17.31 8.25
CA ALA A 36 -15.71 18.58 8.79
C ALA A 36 -16.31 18.92 10.15
N VAL A 37 -17.62 18.72 10.33
CA VAL A 37 -18.33 18.99 11.60
C VAL A 37 -17.83 18.07 12.72
N PHE A 38 -17.81 16.76 12.51
CA PHE A 38 -17.41 15.82 13.54
C PHE A 38 -15.90 15.85 13.81
N TYR A 39 -15.08 16.04 12.78
CA TYR A 39 -13.64 16.21 12.96
C TYR A 39 -13.30 17.51 13.68
N GLY A 40 -14.01 18.59 13.36
CA GLY A 40 -13.91 19.86 14.10
C GLY A 40 -14.32 19.72 15.57
N ALA A 41 -15.36 18.92 15.86
CA ALA A 41 -15.75 18.58 17.22
C ALA A 41 -14.65 17.77 17.94
N ALA A 42 -14.01 16.81 17.25
CA ALA A 42 -12.89 16.04 17.80
C ALA A 42 -11.69 16.94 18.13
N VAL A 43 -11.29 17.82 17.21
CA VAL A 43 -10.20 18.79 17.43
C VAL A 43 -10.53 19.71 18.61
N THR A 44 -11.77 20.18 18.68
CA THR A 44 -12.24 21.04 19.80
C THR A 44 -12.21 20.28 21.13
N ALA A 45 -12.63 19.01 21.16
CA ALA A 45 -12.56 18.17 22.34
C ALA A 45 -11.11 17.99 22.83
N ARG A 46 -10.17 17.82 21.89
CA ARG A 46 -8.74 17.68 22.19
C ARG A 46 -8.15 19.00 22.72
N THR A 47 -8.42 20.13 22.05
CA THR A 47 -7.86 21.44 22.43
C THR A 47 -8.41 21.95 23.77
N LYS A 48 -9.69 21.73 24.03
CA LYS A 48 -10.34 22.10 25.31
C LYS A 48 -10.14 21.05 26.40
N LYS A 49 -9.31 20.01 26.15
CA LYS A 49 -9.04 18.91 27.10
C LYS A 49 -10.31 18.27 27.67
N LEU A 50 -11.34 18.14 26.82
CA LEU A 50 -12.53 17.38 27.15
C LEU A 50 -12.17 15.89 27.31
N SER A 51 -13.11 15.06 27.79
CA SER A 51 -12.81 13.65 28.01
C SER A 51 -12.33 12.98 26.73
N VAL A 52 -11.39 12.05 26.86
CA VAL A 52 -10.85 11.23 25.78
C VAL A 52 -11.98 10.51 25.00
N TYR A 53 -13.05 10.17 25.71
CA TYR A 53 -14.25 9.58 25.12
C TYR A 53 -14.89 10.48 24.05
N TRP A 54 -15.09 11.77 24.33
CA TRP A 54 -15.67 12.73 23.38
C TRP A 54 -14.80 12.90 22.14
N TYR A 55 -13.47 12.93 22.34
CA TYR A 55 -12.54 12.98 21.24
C TYR A 55 -12.70 11.78 20.29
N TYR A 56 -12.61 10.56 20.83
CA TYR A 56 -12.70 9.35 20.00
C TYR A 56 -14.10 9.15 19.41
N ALA A 57 -15.16 9.44 20.16
CA ALA A 57 -16.52 9.36 19.65
C ALA A 57 -16.71 10.27 18.42
N SER A 58 -16.27 11.54 18.52
CA SER A 58 -16.35 12.49 17.40
C SER A 58 -15.44 12.10 16.25
N PHE A 59 -14.21 11.66 16.53
CA PHE A 59 -13.24 11.25 15.51
C PHE A 59 -13.75 10.06 14.68
N TRP A 60 -14.21 8.99 15.33
CA TRP A 60 -14.74 7.83 14.64
C TRP A 60 -16.08 8.10 13.97
N SER A 61 -16.89 9.00 14.50
CA SER A 61 -18.10 9.47 13.84
C SER A 61 -17.77 10.21 12.54
N ALA A 62 -16.75 11.08 12.54
CA ALA A 62 -16.32 11.78 11.33
C ALA A 62 -16.01 10.79 10.20
N ILE A 63 -15.17 9.80 10.49
CA ILE A 63 -14.74 8.81 9.49
C ILE A 63 -15.90 7.88 9.11
N GLY A 64 -16.56 7.27 10.11
CA GLY A 64 -17.59 6.27 9.87
C GLY A 64 -18.78 6.82 9.08
N TRP A 65 -19.30 7.98 9.45
CA TRP A 65 -20.43 8.59 8.77
C TRP A 65 -20.10 9.06 7.36
N SER A 66 -19.01 9.81 7.21
CA SER A 66 -18.64 10.33 5.89
C SER A 66 -18.36 9.21 4.89
N MET A 67 -17.68 8.15 5.33
CA MET A 67 -17.35 7.01 4.46
C MET A 67 -18.58 6.16 4.15
N THR A 68 -19.47 5.93 5.14
CA THR A 68 -20.69 5.15 4.90
C THR A 68 -21.59 5.84 3.89
N LEU A 69 -21.82 7.17 4.02
CA LEU A 69 -22.61 7.93 3.06
C LEU A 69 -22.03 7.87 1.65
N LEU A 70 -20.70 8.02 1.55
CA LEU A 70 -20.03 7.98 0.26
C LEU A 70 -20.17 6.60 -0.41
N LEU A 71 -19.94 5.51 0.33
CA LEU A 71 -20.00 4.15 -0.21
C LEU A 71 -21.43 3.75 -0.62
N MET A 72 -22.44 4.16 0.17
CA MET A 72 -23.84 3.85 -0.13
C MET A 72 -24.36 4.61 -1.36
N ALA A 73 -23.82 5.78 -1.65
CA ALA A 73 -24.29 6.61 -2.74
C ALA A 73 -23.56 6.35 -4.08
N MET A 74 -22.63 5.42 -4.15
CA MET A 74 -21.75 5.19 -5.31
C MET A 74 -22.53 4.61 -6.52
N PRO A 75 -22.82 5.38 -7.58
CA PRO A 75 -23.50 4.88 -8.77
C PRO A 75 -22.53 4.30 -9.79
N ALA A 76 -23.04 3.61 -10.82
CA ALA A 76 -22.27 3.03 -11.91
C ALA A 76 -21.62 4.07 -12.84
N SER A 77 -22.20 5.29 -12.92
CA SER A 77 -21.65 6.40 -13.67
C SER A 77 -21.81 7.70 -12.89
N VAL A 78 -20.79 8.54 -12.85
CA VAL A 78 -20.72 9.71 -11.97
C VAL A 78 -20.19 10.92 -12.73
N ALA A 79 -20.73 12.12 -12.43
CA ALA A 79 -20.20 13.38 -12.93
C ALA A 79 -18.78 13.63 -12.37
N THR A 80 -17.94 14.31 -13.16
CA THR A 80 -16.53 14.56 -12.78
C THR A 80 -16.38 15.27 -11.44
N GLU A 81 -17.26 16.23 -11.15
CA GLU A 81 -17.26 17.00 -9.92
C GLU A 81 -17.53 16.10 -8.70
N ALA A 82 -18.45 15.15 -8.85
CA ALA A 82 -18.77 14.19 -7.80
C ALA A 82 -17.63 13.19 -7.55
N VAL A 83 -16.92 12.79 -8.61
CA VAL A 83 -15.70 11.98 -8.48
C VAL A 83 -14.64 12.71 -7.67
N LEU A 84 -14.41 13.99 -7.96
CA LEU A 84 -13.43 14.81 -7.23
C LEU A 84 -13.81 14.98 -5.76
N LEU A 85 -15.09 15.24 -5.46
CA LEU A 85 -15.59 15.37 -4.08
C LEU A 85 -15.49 14.05 -3.31
N ALA A 86 -15.83 12.91 -3.95
CA ALA A 86 -15.69 11.59 -3.37
C ALA A 86 -14.22 11.26 -3.08
N THR A 87 -13.34 11.52 -4.05
CA THR A 87 -11.89 11.35 -3.89
C THR A 87 -11.36 12.19 -2.73
N LEU A 88 -11.78 13.47 -2.65
CA LEU A 88 -11.40 14.34 -1.55
C LEU A 88 -11.86 13.78 -0.20
N THR A 89 -13.07 13.25 -0.12
CA THR A 89 -13.58 12.60 1.11
C THR A 89 -12.71 11.42 1.53
N TRP A 90 -12.30 10.56 0.60
CA TRP A 90 -11.39 9.45 0.87
C TRP A 90 -10.04 9.95 1.39
N ILE A 91 -9.44 10.93 0.71
CA ILE A 91 -8.13 11.49 1.06
C ILE A 91 -8.17 12.16 2.43
N VAL A 92 -9.20 12.95 2.75
CA VAL A 92 -9.31 13.66 4.03
C VAL A 92 -9.48 12.68 5.19
N ASN A 93 -10.33 11.66 5.04
CA ASN A 93 -10.51 10.60 6.03
C ASN A 93 -9.21 9.81 6.27
N GLY A 94 -8.54 9.41 5.18
CA GLY A 94 -7.27 8.70 5.26
C GLY A 94 -6.18 9.55 5.92
N SER A 95 -6.09 10.83 5.54
CA SER A 95 -5.13 11.77 6.14
C SER A 95 -5.38 11.98 7.63
N ALA A 96 -6.65 12.03 8.08
CA ALA A 96 -6.98 12.12 9.49
C ALA A 96 -6.51 10.89 10.29
N LEU A 97 -6.68 9.68 9.72
CA LEU A 97 -6.17 8.45 10.34
C LEU A 97 -4.64 8.44 10.41
N ILE A 98 -3.96 8.82 9.32
CA ILE A 98 -2.50 8.92 9.31
C ILE A 98 -2.03 9.92 10.37
N ALA A 99 -2.63 11.12 10.41
CA ALA A 99 -2.28 12.16 11.38
C ALA A 99 -2.49 11.72 12.83
N GLU A 100 -3.47 10.86 13.10
CA GLU A 100 -3.71 10.27 14.41
C GLU A 100 -2.74 9.11 14.72
N GLY A 101 -2.38 8.33 13.72
CA GLY A 101 -1.48 7.18 13.85
C GLY A 101 -0.03 7.56 14.08
N LEU A 102 0.45 8.63 13.42
CA LEU A 102 1.85 9.06 13.48
C LEU A 102 2.35 9.36 14.90
N PRO A 103 1.72 10.23 15.71
CA PRO A 103 2.18 10.55 17.05
C PRO A 103 2.04 9.38 18.03
N LYS A 104 1.07 8.51 17.81
CA LYS A 104 0.81 7.32 18.65
C LYS A 104 1.65 6.11 18.25
N LYS A 105 2.40 6.19 17.14
CA LYS A 105 3.13 5.07 16.55
C LYS A 105 2.23 3.85 16.33
N ASN A 106 0.97 4.09 15.97
CA ASN A 106 -0.01 3.03 15.77
C ASN A 106 -0.09 2.65 14.30
N ILE A 107 0.45 1.48 13.97
CA ILE A 107 0.53 1.00 12.59
C ILE A 107 -0.86 0.77 11.97
N LEU A 108 -1.85 0.31 12.74
CA LEU A 108 -3.19 0.06 12.22
C LEU A 108 -3.88 1.34 11.76
N TYR A 109 -3.75 2.44 12.52
CA TYR A 109 -4.26 3.75 12.10
C TYR A 109 -3.56 4.23 10.84
N PHE A 110 -2.24 4.07 10.80
CA PHE A 110 -1.44 4.47 9.64
C PHE A 110 -1.85 3.70 8.39
N ASP A 111 -1.87 2.36 8.46
CA ASP A 111 -2.22 1.48 7.33
C ASP A 111 -3.66 1.71 6.84
N SER A 112 -4.61 1.84 7.77
CA SER A 112 -6.00 2.15 7.42
C SER A 112 -6.12 3.50 6.71
N GLY A 113 -5.35 4.49 7.17
CA GLY A 113 -5.32 5.81 6.53
C GLY A 113 -4.71 5.76 5.13
N VAL A 114 -3.59 5.07 4.97
CA VAL A 114 -2.94 4.87 3.66
C VAL A 114 -3.87 4.11 2.70
N LEU A 115 -4.57 3.08 3.19
CA LEU A 115 -5.55 2.34 2.39
C LEU A 115 -6.68 3.25 1.89
N LEU A 116 -7.25 4.10 2.76
CA LEU A 116 -8.30 5.03 2.35
C LEU A 116 -7.79 6.04 1.30
N VAL A 117 -6.60 6.61 1.48
CA VAL A 117 -5.99 7.50 0.49
C VAL A 117 -5.79 6.77 -0.83
N LEU A 118 -5.27 5.54 -0.80
CA LEU A 118 -5.08 4.72 -1.99
C LEU A 118 -6.42 4.46 -2.70
N CYS A 119 -7.46 4.07 -1.96
CA CYS A 119 -8.80 3.86 -2.52
C CYS A 119 -9.33 5.12 -3.22
N GLY A 120 -9.16 6.30 -2.62
CA GLY A 120 -9.54 7.57 -3.23
C GLY A 120 -8.78 7.85 -4.53
N ILE A 121 -7.47 7.64 -4.53
CA ILE A 121 -6.64 7.81 -5.73
C ILE A 121 -7.05 6.83 -6.83
N LEU A 122 -7.21 5.55 -6.51
CA LEU A 122 -7.61 4.53 -7.48
C LEU A 122 -9.00 4.80 -8.04
N PHE A 123 -9.93 5.26 -7.19
CA PHE A 123 -11.26 5.67 -7.63
C PHE A 123 -11.19 6.83 -8.62
N ALA A 124 -10.42 7.89 -8.31
CA ALA A 124 -10.24 9.02 -9.22
C ALA A 124 -9.62 8.58 -10.56
N ILE A 125 -8.58 7.77 -10.50
CA ILE A 125 -7.91 7.27 -11.71
C ILE A 125 -8.90 6.44 -12.55
N HIS A 126 -9.63 5.51 -11.94
CA HIS A 126 -10.59 4.65 -12.63
C HIS A 126 -11.71 5.45 -13.32
N MET A 127 -12.20 6.50 -12.66
CA MET A 127 -13.33 7.28 -13.16
C MET A 127 -12.93 8.41 -14.13
N LEU A 128 -11.72 8.96 -14.02
CA LEU A 128 -11.28 10.13 -14.79
C LEU A 128 -10.29 9.80 -15.90
N ILE A 129 -9.54 8.71 -15.76
CA ILE A 129 -8.43 8.36 -16.65
C ILE A 129 -8.64 6.92 -17.14
N ALA A 130 -9.58 6.70 -18.02
CA ALA A 130 -9.77 5.39 -18.64
C ALA A 130 -8.97 5.28 -19.96
N PRO A 131 -8.40 4.08 -20.29
CA PRO A 131 -8.14 2.93 -19.44
C PRO A 131 -6.81 3.09 -18.66
N ILE A 132 -6.80 2.70 -17.39
CA ILE A 132 -5.56 2.65 -16.62
C ILE A 132 -4.71 1.50 -17.14
N HIS A 133 -3.42 1.76 -17.32
CA HIS A 133 -2.46 0.70 -17.61
C HIS A 133 -2.47 -0.31 -16.45
N ASP A 134 -2.60 -1.60 -16.75
CA ASP A 134 -2.76 -2.69 -15.78
C ASP A 134 -1.66 -2.73 -14.71
N ILE A 135 -0.50 -2.12 -15.00
CA ILE A 135 0.65 -2.05 -14.09
C ILE A 135 0.55 -0.93 -13.05
N VAL A 136 -0.20 0.14 -13.31
CA VAL A 136 -0.26 1.32 -12.41
C VAL A 136 -0.91 0.98 -11.08
N VAL A 137 -2.00 0.23 -11.10
CA VAL A 137 -2.75 -0.15 -9.88
C VAL A 137 -1.88 -0.99 -8.93
N PRO A 138 -1.25 -2.10 -9.37
CA PRO A 138 -0.35 -2.87 -8.51
C PRO A 138 0.82 -2.06 -7.95
N TYR A 139 1.39 -1.14 -8.74
CA TYR A 139 2.48 -0.30 -8.25
C TYR A 139 2.03 0.67 -7.16
N LEU A 140 0.87 1.30 -7.31
CA LEU A 140 0.30 2.13 -6.25
C LEU A 140 -0.01 1.31 -5.00
N CYS A 141 -0.58 0.12 -5.15
CA CYS A 141 -0.82 -0.80 -4.03
C CYS A 141 0.49 -1.20 -3.34
N SER A 142 1.51 -1.58 -4.11
CA SER A 142 2.83 -1.92 -3.57
C SER A 142 3.48 -0.75 -2.83
N ALA A 143 3.42 0.47 -3.40
CA ALA A 143 3.95 1.67 -2.77
C ALA A 143 3.22 1.99 -1.45
N ALA A 144 1.90 1.83 -1.40
CA ALA A 144 1.11 2.00 -0.18
C ALA A 144 1.51 1.00 0.90
N ILE A 145 1.63 -0.29 0.55
CA ILE A 145 2.06 -1.34 1.49
C ILE A 145 3.50 -1.12 1.94
N LEU A 146 4.39 -0.68 1.03
CA LEU A 146 5.78 -0.36 1.36
C LEU A 146 5.88 0.81 2.35
N SER A 147 4.98 1.79 2.27
CA SER A 147 4.92 2.86 3.27
C SER A 147 4.65 2.32 4.68
N GLY A 148 3.75 1.33 4.81
CA GLY A 148 3.50 0.59 6.04
C GLY A 148 4.75 -0.17 6.53
N ALA A 149 5.50 -0.81 5.61
CA ALA A 149 6.76 -1.46 5.94
C ALA A 149 7.79 -0.48 6.52
N VAL A 150 7.95 0.69 5.89
CA VAL A 150 8.89 1.75 6.34
C VAL A 150 8.50 2.27 7.72
N MET A 151 7.21 2.53 7.96
CA MET A 151 6.74 3.02 9.25
C MET A 151 6.81 1.96 10.34
N SER A 152 6.46 0.72 10.03
CA SER A 152 6.63 -0.41 10.97
C SER A 152 8.10 -0.61 11.33
N TRP A 153 8.99 -0.54 10.35
CA TRP A 153 10.43 -0.61 10.61
C TRP A 153 10.90 0.49 11.54
N ARG A 154 10.48 1.73 11.28
CA ARG A 154 10.87 2.90 12.10
C ARG A 154 10.36 2.80 13.54
N TRP A 155 9.16 2.24 13.76
CA TRP A 155 8.52 2.21 15.07
C TRP A 155 8.77 0.92 15.86
N LEU A 156 8.80 -0.22 15.18
CA LEU A 156 8.85 -1.56 15.78
C LEU A 156 10.17 -2.28 15.53
N GLY A 157 10.96 -1.81 14.56
CA GLY A 157 12.21 -2.43 14.14
C GLY A 157 12.05 -3.36 12.95
N TYR A 158 13.18 -3.63 12.27
CA TYR A 158 13.20 -4.43 11.04
C TYR A 158 12.75 -5.89 11.23
N ALA A 159 13.13 -6.50 12.33
CA ALA A 159 12.81 -7.91 12.61
C ALA A 159 11.37 -8.14 13.08
N HIS A 160 10.58 -7.08 13.25
CA HIS A 160 9.21 -7.20 13.71
C HIS A 160 8.33 -7.83 12.63
N ILE A 161 7.41 -8.70 13.05
CA ILE A 161 6.56 -9.46 12.12
C ILE A 161 5.75 -8.57 11.16
N TYR A 162 5.22 -7.44 11.63
CA TYR A 162 4.52 -6.49 10.78
C TYR A 162 5.41 -5.88 9.70
N THR A 163 6.66 -5.53 10.03
CA THR A 163 7.62 -4.99 9.06
C THR A 163 7.93 -6.01 7.97
N ILE A 164 8.17 -7.26 8.38
CA ILE A 164 8.46 -8.35 7.45
C ILE A 164 7.24 -8.65 6.58
N ALA A 165 6.05 -8.74 7.19
CA ALA A 165 4.80 -9.01 6.47
C ALA A 165 4.49 -7.94 5.42
N HIS A 166 4.58 -6.65 5.77
CA HIS A 166 4.38 -5.55 4.82
C HIS A 166 5.43 -5.59 3.70
N LEU A 167 6.70 -5.83 4.04
CA LEU A 167 7.75 -5.89 3.04
C LEU A 167 7.55 -7.04 2.06
N VAL A 168 7.24 -8.23 2.55
CA VAL A 168 6.95 -9.41 1.71
C VAL A 168 5.73 -9.16 0.83
N LEU A 169 4.67 -8.61 1.40
CA LEU A 169 3.44 -8.31 0.65
C LEU A 169 3.68 -7.24 -0.42
N ALA A 170 4.41 -6.17 -0.11
CA ALA A 170 4.77 -5.15 -1.08
C ALA A 170 5.60 -5.73 -2.24
N LEU A 171 6.61 -6.53 -1.93
CA LEU A 171 7.45 -7.18 -2.94
C LEU A 171 6.64 -8.17 -3.78
N ALA A 172 5.71 -8.92 -3.17
CA ALA A 172 4.86 -9.86 -3.89
C ALA A 172 3.90 -9.14 -4.86
N VAL A 173 3.19 -8.11 -4.41
CA VAL A 173 2.28 -7.31 -5.26
C VAL A 173 3.05 -6.67 -6.41
N PHE A 174 4.22 -6.11 -6.13
CA PHE A 174 5.08 -5.50 -7.13
C PHE A 174 5.56 -6.50 -8.18
N SER A 175 6.10 -7.64 -7.75
CA SER A 175 6.69 -8.65 -8.65
C SER A 175 5.64 -9.44 -9.42
N LEU A 176 4.51 -9.80 -8.80
CA LEU A 176 3.50 -10.62 -9.46
C LEU A 176 2.81 -9.88 -10.60
N SER A 177 2.66 -8.56 -10.50
CA SER A 177 2.03 -7.77 -11.55
C SER A 177 2.84 -7.78 -12.84
N THR A 178 4.13 -7.51 -12.77
CA THR A 178 5.03 -7.54 -13.92
C THR A 178 5.27 -8.96 -14.43
N LEU A 179 5.34 -9.95 -13.52
CA LEU A 179 5.48 -11.35 -13.90
C LEU A 179 4.29 -11.85 -14.74
N VAL A 180 3.05 -11.55 -14.29
CA VAL A 180 1.83 -11.96 -15.01
C VAL A 180 1.80 -11.35 -16.42
N LEU A 181 2.12 -10.07 -16.55
CA LEU A 181 2.16 -9.40 -17.85
C LEU A 181 3.29 -9.92 -18.74
N ALA A 182 4.47 -10.19 -18.17
CA ALA A 182 5.58 -10.82 -18.88
C ALA A 182 5.21 -12.22 -19.40
N LEU A 183 4.57 -13.04 -18.57
CA LEU A 183 4.11 -14.38 -18.98
C LEU A 183 2.97 -14.34 -20.02
N ALA A 184 2.25 -13.23 -20.13
CA ALA A 184 1.27 -13.00 -21.18
C ALA A 184 1.89 -12.67 -22.55
N GLY A 185 3.22 -12.58 -22.64
CA GLY A 185 3.97 -12.36 -23.87
C GLY A 185 4.26 -10.89 -24.20
N ASP A 186 4.21 -10.01 -23.21
CA ASP A 186 4.63 -8.62 -23.36
C ASP A 186 6.15 -8.50 -23.16
N ASN A 187 6.89 -8.41 -24.24
CA ASN A 187 8.36 -8.31 -24.23
C ASN A 187 8.87 -7.09 -23.42
N ALA A 188 8.11 -5.99 -23.37
CA ALA A 188 8.49 -4.83 -22.57
C ALA A 188 8.39 -5.15 -21.08
N MET A 189 7.38 -5.93 -20.66
CA MET A 189 7.20 -6.37 -19.29
C MET A 189 8.23 -7.43 -18.87
N GLU A 190 8.71 -8.25 -19.77
CA GLU A 190 9.83 -9.18 -19.50
C GLU A 190 11.11 -8.43 -19.14
N ILE A 191 11.45 -7.41 -19.93
CA ILE A 191 12.63 -6.56 -19.67
C ILE A 191 12.45 -5.77 -18.39
N LEU A 192 11.24 -5.24 -18.17
CA LEU A 192 10.92 -4.49 -16.96
C LEU A 192 11.05 -5.38 -15.71
N PHE A 193 10.49 -6.59 -15.74
CA PHE A 193 10.59 -7.55 -14.64
C PHE A 193 12.05 -7.89 -14.31
N LEU A 194 12.90 -8.09 -15.33
CA LEU A 194 14.35 -8.32 -15.13
C LEU A 194 15.03 -7.09 -14.51
N ALA A 195 14.72 -5.88 -15.00
CA ALA A 195 15.30 -4.63 -14.51
C ALA A 195 14.92 -4.36 -13.05
N GLU A 196 13.65 -4.53 -12.70
CA GLU A 196 13.13 -4.37 -11.33
C GLU A 196 13.83 -5.30 -10.34
N HIS A 197 13.94 -6.58 -10.66
CA HIS A 197 14.55 -7.54 -9.78
C HIS A 197 16.08 -7.38 -9.70
N SER A 198 16.72 -6.95 -10.78
CA SER A 198 18.14 -6.55 -10.75
C SER A 198 18.36 -5.36 -9.82
N LEU A 199 17.49 -4.36 -9.87
CA LEU A 199 17.52 -3.22 -8.97
C LEU A 199 17.28 -3.63 -7.51
N MET A 200 16.36 -4.57 -7.26
CA MET A 200 16.14 -5.12 -5.89
C MET A 200 17.39 -5.81 -5.35
N VAL A 201 18.14 -6.57 -6.17
CA VAL A 201 19.42 -7.16 -5.75
C VAL A 201 20.37 -6.06 -5.31
N ILE A 202 20.54 -5.01 -6.11
CA ILE A 202 21.43 -3.88 -5.81
C ILE A 202 21.00 -3.18 -4.52
N ILE A 203 19.74 -2.81 -4.40
CA ILE A 203 19.18 -2.15 -3.20
C ILE A 203 19.36 -3.05 -1.97
N GLY A 204 19.05 -4.35 -2.09
CA GLY A 204 19.20 -5.30 -0.99
C GLY A 204 20.63 -5.44 -0.51
N LEU A 205 21.60 -5.41 -1.43
CA LEU A 205 23.03 -5.43 -1.11
C LEU A 205 23.49 -4.13 -0.44
N VAL A 206 23.09 -2.98 -0.98
CA VAL A 206 23.43 -1.66 -0.44
C VAL A 206 22.87 -1.47 0.97
N LEU A 207 21.60 -1.84 1.18
CA LEU A 207 20.95 -1.75 2.47
C LEU A 207 21.36 -2.91 3.43
N GLY A 208 22.09 -3.91 2.97
CA GLY A 208 22.45 -5.10 3.75
C GLY A 208 21.23 -5.96 4.13
N ARG A 209 20.15 -5.94 3.35
CA ARG A 209 18.87 -6.61 3.65
C ARG A 209 18.72 -7.89 2.86
N ARG A 210 19.01 -9.04 3.51
CA ARG A 210 18.99 -10.37 2.88
C ARG A 210 17.67 -10.69 2.18
N LEU A 211 16.52 -10.34 2.77
CA LEU A 211 15.21 -10.62 2.19
C LEU A 211 15.08 -9.98 0.80
N ILE A 212 15.39 -8.69 0.67
CA ILE A 212 15.29 -7.95 -0.59
C ILE A 212 16.27 -8.53 -1.62
N THR A 213 17.52 -8.82 -1.18
CA THR A 213 18.54 -9.42 -2.06
C THR A 213 18.10 -10.80 -2.59
N ILE A 214 17.58 -11.67 -1.71
CA ILE A 214 17.13 -13.02 -2.10
C ILE A 214 15.92 -12.90 -3.03
N TRP A 215 14.95 -12.03 -2.72
CA TRP A 215 13.77 -11.81 -3.55
C TRP A 215 14.17 -11.35 -4.97
N GLY A 216 15.02 -10.35 -5.06
CA GLY A 216 15.56 -9.88 -6.34
C GLY A 216 16.32 -10.96 -7.10
N ALA A 217 17.17 -11.74 -6.42
CA ALA A 217 17.93 -12.83 -7.05
C ALA A 217 17.02 -13.92 -7.61
N VAL A 218 15.97 -14.29 -6.89
CA VAL A 218 14.96 -15.25 -7.38
C VAL A 218 14.27 -14.71 -8.61
N GLY A 219 13.83 -13.44 -8.60
CA GLY A 219 13.19 -12.82 -9.75
C GLY A 219 14.09 -12.73 -10.96
N VAL A 220 15.37 -12.30 -10.80
CA VAL A 220 16.36 -12.31 -11.90
C VAL A 220 16.55 -13.72 -12.46
N THR A 221 16.63 -14.74 -11.60
CA THR A 221 16.78 -16.13 -12.04
C THR A 221 15.58 -16.57 -12.87
N LEU A 222 14.35 -16.27 -12.41
CA LEU A 222 13.12 -16.58 -13.14
C LEU A 222 13.06 -15.86 -14.50
N ALA A 223 13.39 -14.56 -14.53
CA ALA A 223 13.45 -13.78 -15.75
C ALA A 223 14.44 -14.39 -16.76
N LEU A 224 15.63 -14.74 -16.31
CA LEU A 224 16.65 -15.35 -17.18
C LEU A 224 16.23 -16.72 -17.69
N ILE A 225 15.63 -17.56 -16.85
CA ILE A 225 15.09 -18.86 -17.26
C ILE A 225 14.04 -18.67 -18.37
N TYR A 226 13.14 -17.71 -18.19
CA TYR A 226 12.07 -17.44 -19.15
C TYR A 226 12.61 -16.87 -20.46
N LEU A 227 13.41 -15.80 -20.42
CA LEU A 227 14.03 -15.17 -21.58
C LEU A 227 14.93 -16.12 -22.39
N LEU A 228 15.58 -17.05 -21.70
CA LEU A 228 16.53 -17.98 -22.31
C LEU A 228 15.95 -19.38 -22.58
N SER A 229 14.64 -19.57 -22.35
CA SER A 229 13.98 -20.87 -22.56
C SER A 229 14.15 -21.42 -23.98
N GLY A 230 14.29 -20.53 -25.00
CA GLY A 230 14.63 -20.91 -26.38
C GLY A 230 16.12 -21.26 -26.61
N TYR A 231 17.00 -21.03 -25.63
CA TYR A 231 18.45 -21.18 -25.75
C TYR A 231 19.02 -22.14 -24.68
N ALA A 232 18.71 -23.43 -24.80
CA ALA A 232 19.08 -24.43 -23.79
C ALA A 232 20.58 -24.41 -23.40
N TYR A 233 21.47 -24.17 -24.38
CA TYR A 233 22.92 -24.07 -24.12
C TYR A 233 23.33 -22.81 -23.35
N ALA A 234 22.68 -21.67 -23.59
CA ALA A 234 22.93 -20.44 -22.88
C ALA A 234 22.48 -20.53 -21.42
N LEU A 235 21.36 -21.22 -21.17
CA LEU A 235 20.88 -21.53 -19.81
C LEU A 235 21.88 -22.37 -19.02
N ALA A 236 22.47 -23.39 -19.63
CA ALA A 236 23.47 -24.23 -19.01
C ALA A 236 24.74 -23.46 -18.62
N ILE A 237 25.20 -22.55 -19.51
CA ILE A 237 26.35 -21.68 -19.23
C ILE A 237 26.05 -20.68 -18.11
N LEU A 238 24.88 -20.05 -18.10
CA LEU A 238 24.47 -19.09 -17.06
C LEU A 238 24.27 -19.78 -15.70
N ALA A 239 23.68 -20.97 -15.67
CA ALA A 239 23.58 -21.77 -14.46
C ALA A 239 24.98 -22.10 -13.89
N GLY A 240 25.91 -22.50 -14.76
CA GLY A 240 27.31 -22.77 -14.38
C GLY A 240 27.99 -21.51 -13.80
N LEU A 241 27.85 -20.34 -14.45
CA LEU A 241 28.41 -19.08 -13.97
C LEU A 241 27.79 -18.63 -12.63
N SER A 242 26.48 -18.84 -12.46
CA SER A 242 25.80 -18.51 -11.21
C SER A 242 26.29 -19.35 -10.03
N ILE A 243 26.51 -20.66 -10.27
CA ILE A 243 27.06 -21.56 -9.26
C ILE A 243 28.50 -21.14 -8.90
N ILE A 244 29.34 -20.87 -9.90
CA ILE A 244 30.72 -20.41 -9.69
C ILE A 244 30.74 -19.11 -8.86
N THR A 245 29.90 -18.14 -9.23
CA THR A 245 29.79 -16.86 -8.51
C THR A 245 29.36 -17.07 -7.06
N ALA A 246 28.35 -17.91 -6.83
CA ALA A 246 27.90 -18.25 -5.48
C ALA A 246 29.01 -18.90 -4.64
N VAL A 247 29.75 -19.84 -5.21
CA VAL A 247 30.90 -20.50 -4.56
C VAL A 247 32.00 -19.48 -4.22
N VAL A 248 32.34 -18.62 -5.17
CA VAL A 248 33.35 -17.55 -4.92
C VAL A 248 32.93 -16.62 -3.78
N ILE A 249 31.68 -16.19 -3.73
CA ILE A 249 31.15 -15.35 -2.64
C ILE A 249 31.23 -16.08 -1.29
N VAL A 250 30.84 -17.35 -1.24
CA VAL A 250 30.87 -18.14 -0.01
C VAL A 250 32.31 -18.32 0.47
N VAL A 251 33.24 -18.67 -0.43
CA VAL A 251 34.68 -18.84 -0.12
C VAL A 251 35.29 -17.52 0.36
N ALA A 252 35.03 -16.41 -0.35
CA ALA A 252 35.55 -15.11 0.04
C ALA A 252 35.03 -14.65 1.41
N ARG A 253 33.76 -14.91 1.74
CA ARG A 253 33.19 -14.66 3.07
C ARG A 253 33.80 -15.56 4.15
N GLY A 254 34.05 -16.82 3.83
CA GLY A 254 34.70 -17.77 4.73
C GLY A 254 36.13 -17.34 5.11
N GLN A 255 36.90 -16.85 4.11
CA GLN A 255 38.24 -16.32 4.32
C GLN A 255 38.23 -15.02 5.16
N ARG A 256 37.35 -14.07 4.89
CA ARG A 256 37.21 -12.84 5.72
C ARG A 256 36.86 -13.14 7.17
N ASN A 257 36.01 -14.14 7.42
CA ASN A 257 35.66 -14.52 8.78
C ASN A 257 36.84 -15.21 9.53
N LYS A 258 37.68 -15.97 8.83
CA LYS A 258 38.92 -16.54 9.41
C LYS A 258 39.93 -15.45 9.76
N GLN A 259 40.14 -14.47 8.88
CA GLN A 259 41.04 -13.34 9.14
C GLN A 259 40.59 -12.48 10.34
N LYS A 260 39.29 -12.20 10.47
CA LYS A 260 38.76 -11.50 11.64
C LYS A 260 38.92 -12.26 12.97
N LYS A 261 38.89 -13.58 12.94
CA LYS A 261 39.14 -14.41 14.14
C LYS A 261 40.62 -14.45 14.52
N VAL A 262 41.53 -14.41 13.55
CA VAL A 262 42.99 -14.36 13.81
C VAL A 262 43.42 -12.99 14.33
N ALA A 263 42.82 -11.90 13.80
CA ALA A 263 43.11 -10.53 14.25
C ALA A 263 42.57 -10.19 15.66
N LYS A 264 41.70 -11.03 16.23
CA LYS A 264 41.17 -10.86 17.59
C LYS A 264 41.87 -11.74 18.65
N LYS A 265 42.82 -12.57 18.24
CA LYS A 265 43.73 -13.30 19.14
C LYS A 265 45.05 -12.59 19.20
#